data_d9bf84120d3dbcd374a1fa6c9d3315d6
#
_entry.id   d9bf84120d3dbcd374a1fa6c9d3315d6
#
_cell.length_a   1.000
_cell.length_b   1.000
_cell.length_c   1.000
_cell.angle_alpha   90.00
_cell.angle_beta   90.00
_cell.angle_gamma   90.00
#
_symmetry.space_group_name_H-M   'P 1'
#
loop_
_entity.id
_entity.type
_entity.pdbx_description
1 polymer ?
#
loop_
_entity_poly.entity_id
_entity_poly.type
_entity_poly.pdbx_seq_one_letter_code
_entity_poly.pdbx_strand_id
1 'polypeptide(L)'
;MSNSPTKIELTQPDDWHLHIRDGEVMKDVLADTARQFARAIIMPNLKPPVTTVDLAKAYQSRIEANLKLLGVTEFKPLMTLYLTDNTSADEVRKAKDAGIAAFKLYPAGATTNSDAGVSDLKHCHAALEAMQAVGMPLLVHGEVTSADIDIFDREAVFIDTVLEPLRKQFPNLKIVFEHITTKQAAHYVRDAMTGGKNTIAATITPQHLLMNRNAIFAGGIRPHNYCLPVLKREEHRVALLEAATSGNSRFFLGTDSAPHAKGAKEA
;
A
#
# COMPACT_ATOMS: atom_id res chain seq x y z
N MET A 1 37.99 -11.99 -9.65
CA MET A 1 37.11 -10.95 -10.23
C MET A 1 35.79 -11.63 -10.52
N SER A 2 34.69 -11.33 -9.78
CA SER A 2 33.39 -11.93 -10.07
C SER A 2 32.85 -11.26 -11.35
N ASN A 3 32.62 -12.07 -12.39
CA ASN A 3 31.88 -11.62 -13.57
C ASN A 3 30.41 -11.34 -13.14
N SER A 4 30.13 -10.13 -12.65
CA SER A 4 28.77 -9.70 -12.52
C SER A 4 28.13 -9.64 -13.91
N PRO A 5 26.92 -10.18 -14.10
CA PRO A 5 26.27 -10.13 -15.39
C PRO A 5 26.08 -8.67 -15.81
N THR A 6 26.46 -8.33 -17.03
CA THR A 6 26.31 -6.98 -17.59
C THR A 6 24.87 -6.68 -18.04
N LYS A 7 24.01 -7.69 -18.09
CA LYS A 7 22.61 -7.60 -18.51
C LYS A 7 21.73 -8.49 -17.63
N ILE A 8 20.60 -7.95 -17.18
CA ILE A 8 19.54 -8.70 -16.50
C ILE A 8 18.27 -8.56 -17.34
N GLU A 9 17.62 -9.67 -17.65
CA GLU A 9 16.33 -9.70 -18.33
C GLU A 9 15.27 -10.12 -17.33
N LEU A 10 14.20 -9.32 -17.22
CA LEU A 10 13.08 -9.54 -16.32
C LEU A 10 11.77 -9.50 -17.13
N THR A 11 10.76 -10.26 -16.70
CA THR A 11 9.40 -9.95 -17.06
C THR A 11 9.07 -8.55 -16.53
N GLN A 12 8.38 -7.72 -17.33
CA GLN A 12 8.01 -6.38 -16.88
C GLN A 12 7.22 -6.50 -15.58
N PRO A 13 7.68 -5.88 -14.48
CA PRO A 13 7.07 -6.05 -13.17
C PRO A 13 5.76 -5.29 -13.04
N ASP A 14 4.99 -5.63 -12.01
CA ASP A 14 3.85 -4.86 -11.53
C ASP A 14 4.23 -4.08 -10.27
N ASP A 15 3.61 -2.93 -10.06
CA ASP A 15 3.70 -2.17 -8.81
C ASP A 15 2.40 -2.31 -8.03
N TRP A 16 2.46 -2.97 -6.88
CA TRP A 16 1.26 -3.25 -6.09
C TRP A 16 0.91 -2.16 -5.07
N HIS A 17 1.59 -0.99 -5.11
CA HIS A 17 1.27 0.18 -4.29
C HIS A 17 1.85 1.47 -4.89
N LEU A 18 1.01 2.30 -5.50
CA LEU A 18 1.46 3.49 -6.23
C LEU A 18 0.53 4.69 -6.02
N HIS A 19 1.14 5.86 -5.73
CA HIS A 19 0.46 7.15 -5.70
C HIS A 19 0.86 7.99 -6.92
N ILE A 20 -0.05 8.20 -7.85
CA ILE A 20 0.21 9.04 -9.04
C ILE A 20 -0.41 10.44 -8.94
N ARG A 21 -1.01 10.75 -7.80
CA ARG A 21 -1.68 12.04 -7.56
C ARG A 21 -2.79 12.32 -8.58
N ASP A 22 -3.10 13.61 -8.82
CA ASP A 22 -4.10 14.06 -9.79
C ASP A 22 -3.68 15.40 -10.40
N GLY A 23 -4.40 15.88 -11.41
CA GLY A 23 -4.14 17.16 -12.08
C GLY A 23 -2.77 17.21 -12.75
N GLU A 24 -2.09 18.36 -12.69
CA GLU A 24 -0.82 18.59 -13.38
C GLU A 24 0.30 17.66 -12.87
N VAL A 25 0.35 17.38 -11.55
CA VAL A 25 1.36 16.49 -10.96
C VAL A 25 1.29 15.07 -11.56
N MET A 26 0.09 14.59 -11.91
CA MET A 26 -0.06 13.29 -12.55
C MET A 26 0.72 13.20 -13.87
N LYS A 27 0.74 14.25 -14.69
CA LYS A 27 1.45 14.26 -15.97
C LYS A 27 2.95 14.03 -15.79
N ASP A 28 3.52 14.63 -14.74
CA ASP A 28 4.95 14.56 -14.49
C ASP A 28 5.38 13.18 -13.98
N VAL A 29 4.56 12.52 -13.15
CA VAL A 29 4.94 11.28 -12.46
C VAL A 29 4.48 10.02 -13.18
N LEU A 30 3.42 10.08 -13.98
CA LEU A 30 2.84 8.92 -14.66
C LEU A 30 3.80 8.28 -15.67
N ALA A 31 4.58 9.08 -16.39
CA ALA A 31 5.54 8.60 -17.38
C ALA A 31 6.62 7.71 -16.75
N ASP A 32 7.08 8.06 -15.54
CA ASP A 32 8.14 7.32 -14.85
C ASP A 32 7.70 5.92 -14.44
N THR A 33 6.48 5.79 -13.91
CA THR A 33 5.94 4.49 -13.54
C THR A 33 5.56 3.66 -14.76
N ALA A 34 4.89 4.26 -15.75
CA ALA A 34 4.41 3.56 -16.94
C ALA A 34 5.54 3.01 -17.84
N ARG A 35 6.74 3.62 -17.76
CA ARG A 35 7.94 3.11 -18.44
C ARG A 35 8.49 1.83 -17.82
N GLN A 36 8.30 1.64 -16.51
CA GLN A 36 8.92 0.57 -15.73
C GLN A 36 7.97 -0.59 -15.48
N PHE A 37 6.70 -0.32 -15.22
CA PHE A 37 5.72 -1.29 -14.78
C PHE A 37 4.65 -1.58 -15.83
N ALA A 38 4.19 -2.83 -15.89
CA ALA A 38 3.07 -3.22 -16.75
C ALA A 38 1.72 -2.82 -16.14
N ARG A 39 1.59 -2.99 -14.83
CA ARG A 39 0.39 -2.65 -14.07
C ARG A 39 0.76 -2.01 -12.75
N ALA A 40 -0.15 -1.20 -12.20
CA ALA A 40 -0.01 -0.74 -10.81
C ALA A 40 -1.35 -0.64 -10.11
N ILE A 41 -1.35 -0.96 -8.80
CA ILE A 41 -2.44 -0.65 -7.89
C ILE A 41 -2.38 0.84 -7.55
N ILE A 42 -3.42 1.57 -7.93
CA ILE A 42 -3.49 3.03 -7.75
C ILE A 42 -4.16 3.36 -6.41
N MET A 43 -3.43 4.04 -5.54
CA MET A 43 -3.93 4.43 -4.22
C MET A 43 -4.99 5.54 -4.30
N PRO A 44 -6.07 5.44 -3.48
CA PRO A 44 -7.27 6.25 -3.62
C PRO A 44 -7.27 7.54 -2.76
N ASN A 45 -6.18 7.85 -2.04
CA ASN A 45 -6.10 8.96 -1.07
C ASN A 45 -5.84 10.33 -1.72
N LEU A 46 -6.70 10.69 -2.65
CA LEU A 46 -6.76 12.04 -3.22
C LEU A 46 -7.47 13.03 -2.27
N LYS A 47 -7.63 14.25 -2.69
CA LYS A 47 -8.49 15.27 -2.05
C LYS A 47 -9.50 15.80 -3.07
N PRO A 48 -10.78 15.39 -2.98
CA PRO A 48 -11.38 14.42 -2.06
C PRO A 48 -10.94 12.97 -2.36
N PRO A 49 -11.06 12.04 -1.38
CA PRO A 49 -10.67 10.64 -1.57
C PRO A 49 -11.62 9.91 -2.54
N VAL A 50 -11.11 8.87 -3.18
CA VAL A 50 -11.86 8.04 -4.15
C VAL A 50 -12.63 6.97 -3.38
N THR A 51 -13.86 7.27 -2.97
CA THR A 51 -14.67 6.42 -2.08
C THR A 51 -15.73 5.60 -2.80
N THR A 52 -15.99 5.88 -4.08
CA THR A 52 -17.04 5.21 -4.86
C THR A 52 -16.54 4.74 -6.22
N VAL A 53 -17.26 3.79 -6.81
CA VAL A 53 -16.99 3.27 -8.17
C VAL A 53 -16.98 4.40 -9.20
N ASP A 54 -17.93 5.35 -9.10
CA ASP A 54 -18.03 6.44 -10.07
C ASP A 54 -16.82 7.38 -9.97
N LEU A 55 -16.35 7.67 -8.76
CA LEU A 55 -15.12 8.43 -8.55
C LEU A 55 -13.88 7.68 -9.07
N ALA A 56 -13.81 6.37 -8.87
CA ALA A 56 -12.71 5.55 -9.38
C ALA A 56 -12.68 5.53 -10.91
N LYS A 57 -13.84 5.38 -11.57
CA LYS A 57 -13.93 5.44 -13.04
C LYS A 57 -13.55 6.82 -13.57
N ALA A 58 -13.99 7.89 -12.92
CA ALA A 58 -13.60 9.24 -13.30
C ALA A 58 -12.09 9.47 -13.14
N TYR A 59 -11.47 8.94 -12.07
CA TYR A 59 -10.03 8.99 -11.87
C TYR A 59 -9.29 8.15 -12.92
N GLN A 60 -9.75 6.93 -13.19
CA GLN A 60 -9.19 6.07 -14.22
C GLN A 60 -9.20 6.76 -15.60
N SER A 61 -10.32 7.40 -15.97
CA SER A 61 -10.42 8.13 -17.24
C SER A 61 -9.39 9.26 -17.35
N ARG A 62 -9.09 9.97 -16.26
CA ARG A 62 -8.03 10.99 -16.24
C ARG A 62 -6.64 10.39 -16.44
N ILE A 63 -6.37 9.23 -15.80
CA ILE A 63 -5.10 8.50 -15.97
C ILE A 63 -4.96 8.05 -17.42
N GLU A 64 -5.97 7.42 -17.99
CA GLU A 64 -5.97 6.92 -19.37
C GLU A 64 -5.81 8.04 -20.40
N ALA A 65 -6.43 9.19 -20.15
CA ALA A 65 -6.24 10.37 -20.99
C ALA A 65 -4.79 10.87 -20.98
N ASN A 66 -4.14 10.89 -19.81
CA ASN A 66 -2.72 11.27 -19.70
C ASN A 66 -1.79 10.23 -20.33
N LEU A 67 -2.05 8.93 -20.15
CA LEU A 67 -1.30 7.86 -20.82
C LEU A 67 -1.35 8.01 -22.34
N LYS A 68 -2.52 8.31 -22.88
CA LYS A 68 -2.70 8.58 -24.32
C LYS A 68 -1.87 9.78 -24.80
N LEU A 69 -1.83 10.87 -24.01
CA LEU A 69 -1.00 12.04 -24.32
C LEU A 69 0.50 11.72 -24.30
N LEU A 70 0.91 10.79 -23.42
CA LEU A 70 2.29 10.31 -23.31
C LEU A 70 2.65 9.24 -24.36
N GLY A 71 1.68 8.79 -25.18
CA GLY A 71 1.89 7.72 -26.16
C GLY A 71 2.11 6.34 -25.52
N VAL A 72 1.68 6.13 -24.26
CA VAL A 72 1.82 4.86 -23.52
C VAL A 72 0.55 4.03 -23.68
N THR A 73 0.69 2.80 -24.16
CA THR A 73 -0.42 1.87 -24.40
C THR A 73 -0.39 0.63 -23.50
N GLU A 74 0.75 0.29 -22.96
CA GLU A 74 0.95 -1.00 -22.27
C GLU A 74 0.74 -0.95 -20.75
N PHE A 75 0.71 0.25 -20.15
CA PHE A 75 0.49 0.38 -18.70
C PHE A 75 -1.00 0.28 -18.36
N LYS A 76 -1.32 -0.57 -17.36
CA LYS A 76 -2.69 -0.77 -16.88
C LYS A 76 -2.86 -0.32 -15.43
N PRO A 77 -3.61 0.77 -15.15
CA PRO A 77 -3.97 1.16 -13.80
C PRO A 77 -5.01 0.19 -13.22
N LEU A 78 -4.80 -0.29 -12.01
CA LEU A 78 -5.72 -1.11 -11.22
C LEU A 78 -6.30 -0.22 -10.12
N MET A 79 -7.56 0.18 -10.27
CA MET A 79 -8.19 1.16 -9.40
C MET A 79 -8.59 0.55 -8.06
N THR A 80 -8.50 1.35 -7.00
CA THR A 80 -8.93 0.99 -5.65
C THR A 80 -9.90 2.02 -5.10
N LEU A 81 -10.67 1.62 -4.08
CA LEU A 81 -11.54 2.52 -3.33
C LEU A 81 -10.99 2.75 -1.92
N TYR A 82 -11.18 3.96 -1.44
CA TYR A 82 -10.86 4.36 -0.09
C TYR A 82 -11.94 3.85 0.88
N LEU A 83 -11.56 2.99 1.84
CA LEU A 83 -12.48 2.53 2.89
C LEU A 83 -12.68 3.63 3.92
N THR A 84 -13.94 3.94 4.22
CA THR A 84 -14.33 4.92 5.24
C THR A 84 -15.36 4.30 6.19
N ASP A 85 -15.63 4.94 7.32
CA ASP A 85 -16.67 4.54 8.26
C ASP A 85 -18.07 4.42 7.61
N ASN A 86 -18.30 5.10 6.48
CA ASN A 86 -19.57 5.13 5.75
C ASN A 86 -19.61 4.19 4.52
N THR A 87 -18.58 3.38 4.29
CA THR A 87 -18.57 2.48 3.16
C THR A 87 -19.65 1.39 3.31
N SER A 88 -20.58 1.32 2.36
CA SER A 88 -21.67 0.37 2.41
C SER A 88 -21.30 -0.99 1.79
N ALA A 89 -21.99 -2.05 2.21
CA ALA A 89 -21.88 -3.38 1.59
C ALA A 89 -22.28 -3.36 0.09
N ASP A 90 -23.22 -2.49 -0.29
CA ASP A 90 -23.64 -2.35 -1.69
C ASP A 90 -22.56 -1.71 -2.55
N GLU A 91 -21.82 -0.73 -2.02
CA GLU A 91 -20.68 -0.16 -2.75
C GLU A 91 -19.57 -1.20 -2.94
N VAL A 92 -19.37 -2.10 -1.98
CA VAL A 92 -18.42 -3.22 -2.14
C VAL A 92 -18.84 -4.17 -3.28
N ARG A 93 -20.13 -4.52 -3.39
CA ARG A 93 -20.65 -5.36 -4.48
C ARG A 93 -20.49 -4.65 -5.82
N LYS A 94 -20.90 -3.38 -5.90
CA LYS A 94 -20.72 -2.52 -7.08
C LYS A 94 -19.25 -2.46 -7.51
N ALA A 95 -18.34 -2.30 -6.56
CA ALA A 95 -16.91 -2.26 -6.84
C ALA A 95 -16.41 -3.57 -7.45
N LYS A 96 -16.89 -4.72 -6.94
CA LYS A 96 -16.57 -6.04 -7.48
C LYS A 96 -17.03 -6.17 -8.92
N ASP A 97 -18.28 -5.80 -9.19
CA ASP A 97 -18.89 -5.90 -10.53
C ASP A 97 -18.22 -4.95 -11.53
N ALA A 98 -17.75 -3.80 -11.05
CA ALA A 98 -17.05 -2.80 -11.84
C ALA A 98 -15.56 -3.14 -12.10
N GLY A 99 -15.02 -4.23 -11.53
CA GLY A 99 -13.63 -4.62 -11.71
C GLY A 99 -12.64 -3.80 -10.88
N ILE A 100 -13.09 -3.14 -9.81
CA ILE A 100 -12.19 -2.49 -8.82
C ILE A 100 -11.33 -3.57 -8.18
N ALA A 101 -10.02 -3.30 -8.05
CA ALA A 101 -9.05 -4.28 -7.61
C ALA A 101 -9.11 -4.57 -6.10
N ALA A 102 -9.34 -3.53 -5.28
CA ALA A 102 -9.32 -3.65 -3.82
C ALA A 102 -9.95 -2.42 -3.13
N PHE A 103 -10.19 -2.54 -1.83
CA PHE A 103 -10.37 -1.39 -0.92
C PHE A 103 -9.11 -1.13 -0.12
N LYS A 104 -8.78 0.15 0.10
CA LYS A 104 -7.65 0.58 0.91
C LYS A 104 -8.12 1.13 2.24
N LEU A 105 -7.63 0.53 3.32
CA LEU A 105 -7.79 0.97 4.70
C LEU A 105 -6.64 1.90 5.08
N TYR A 106 -6.97 3.11 5.48
CA TYR A 106 -6.12 4.03 6.22
C TYR A 106 -6.74 4.23 7.61
N PRO A 107 -6.01 3.95 8.71
CA PRO A 107 -6.42 4.48 10.00
C PRO A 107 -6.45 6.02 9.95
N ALA A 108 -7.46 6.63 10.54
CA ALA A 108 -7.60 8.10 10.52
C ALA A 108 -6.35 8.79 11.08
N GLY A 109 -5.76 9.71 10.32
CA GLY A 109 -4.55 10.44 10.71
C GLY A 109 -3.23 9.67 10.59
N ALA A 110 -3.22 8.45 10.01
CA ALA A 110 -1.99 7.64 9.92
C ALA A 110 -0.96 8.19 8.92
N THR A 111 -1.39 8.80 7.84
CA THR A 111 -0.52 9.26 6.75
C THR A 111 -1.15 10.41 5.96
N THR A 112 -0.50 10.86 4.89
CA THR A 112 -0.98 11.93 4.02
C THR A 112 -2.39 11.65 3.48
N ASN A 113 -3.29 12.63 3.58
CA ASN A 113 -4.69 12.55 3.15
C ASN A 113 -5.46 11.37 3.78
N SER A 114 -5.18 11.04 5.04
CA SER A 114 -5.89 10.01 5.80
C SER A 114 -6.91 10.55 6.80
N ASP A 115 -7.25 11.83 6.72
CA ASP A 115 -8.26 12.47 7.61
C ASP A 115 -9.63 11.81 7.50
N ALA A 116 -10.01 11.36 6.30
CA ALA A 116 -11.24 10.62 6.03
C ALA A 116 -11.12 9.10 6.30
N GLY A 117 -10.02 8.65 6.88
CA GLY A 117 -9.73 7.25 7.19
C GLY A 117 -10.69 6.66 8.21
N VAL A 118 -10.54 5.36 8.42
CA VAL A 118 -11.38 4.62 9.35
C VAL A 118 -11.04 5.02 10.79
N SER A 119 -12.06 5.46 11.53
CA SER A 119 -11.94 5.84 12.94
C SER A 119 -12.09 4.62 13.88
N ASP A 120 -13.01 3.71 13.55
CA ASP A 120 -13.21 2.41 14.23
C ASP A 120 -13.66 1.37 13.20
N LEU A 121 -12.96 0.24 13.13
CA LEU A 121 -13.30 -0.87 12.22
C LEU A 121 -14.70 -1.44 12.44
N LYS A 122 -15.31 -1.21 13.59
CA LYS A 122 -16.70 -1.60 13.85
C LYS A 122 -17.69 -0.92 12.90
N HIS A 123 -17.40 0.31 12.47
CA HIS A 123 -18.22 1.02 11.48
C HIS A 123 -18.17 0.34 10.10
N CYS A 124 -17.08 -0.32 9.80
CA CYS A 124 -16.86 -0.98 8.51
C CYS A 124 -17.33 -2.45 8.47
N HIS A 125 -17.96 -2.97 9.55
CA HIS A 125 -18.28 -4.40 9.66
C HIS A 125 -19.03 -4.94 8.45
N ALA A 126 -20.11 -4.29 8.03
CA ALA A 126 -20.91 -4.71 6.88
C ALA A 126 -20.13 -4.67 5.55
N ALA A 127 -19.25 -3.70 5.38
CA ALA A 127 -18.37 -3.62 4.22
C ALA A 127 -17.34 -4.76 4.21
N LEU A 128 -16.69 -5.03 5.36
CA LEU A 128 -15.71 -6.10 5.50
C LEU A 128 -16.33 -7.49 5.28
N GLU A 129 -17.54 -7.70 5.79
CA GLU A 129 -18.31 -8.92 5.54
C GLU A 129 -18.63 -9.10 4.05
N ALA A 130 -19.07 -8.04 3.38
CA ALA A 130 -19.30 -8.06 1.94
C ALA A 130 -18.01 -8.31 1.16
N MET A 131 -16.89 -7.66 1.54
CA MET A 131 -15.59 -7.90 0.91
C MET A 131 -15.16 -9.38 1.03
N GLN A 132 -15.30 -9.97 2.22
CA GLN A 132 -15.02 -11.39 2.42
C GLN A 132 -15.91 -12.27 1.53
N ALA A 133 -17.20 -11.97 1.44
CA ALA A 133 -18.17 -12.74 0.67
C ALA A 133 -17.90 -12.73 -0.85
N VAL A 134 -17.55 -11.54 -1.41
CA VAL A 134 -17.28 -11.41 -2.85
C VAL A 134 -15.80 -11.60 -3.22
N GLY A 135 -14.95 -11.90 -2.23
CA GLY A 135 -13.51 -12.10 -2.44
C GLY A 135 -12.77 -10.83 -2.85
N MET A 136 -13.24 -9.64 -2.41
CA MET A 136 -12.61 -8.34 -2.60
C MET A 136 -11.44 -8.19 -1.62
N PRO A 137 -10.21 -7.89 -2.06
CA PRO A 137 -9.07 -7.68 -1.16
C PRO A 137 -9.19 -6.38 -0.34
N LEU A 138 -8.68 -6.42 0.89
CA LEU A 138 -8.42 -5.27 1.74
C LEU A 138 -6.93 -4.99 1.78
N LEU A 139 -6.51 -3.81 1.34
CA LEU A 139 -5.15 -3.31 1.42
C LEU A 139 -5.04 -2.45 2.68
N VAL A 140 -4.06 -2.71 3.54
CA VAL A 140 -4.02 -2.12 4.89
C VAL A 140 -2.76 -1.31 5.11
N HIS A 141 -2.91 -0.01 5.41
CA HIS A 141 -1.86 0.77 6.07
C HIS A 141 -1.85 0.38 7.55
N GLY A 142 -0.85 -0.35 7.98
CA GLY A 142 -0.86 -1.03 9.26
C GLY A 142 -0.10 -0.32 10.36
N GLU A 143 -0.54 0.87 10.74
CA GLU A 143 -0.01 1.60 11.89
C GLU A 143 -1.15 2.06 12.81
N VAL A 144 -0.95 1.94 14.13
CA VAL A 144 -1.80 2.62 15.11
C VAL A 144 -1.45 4.11 15.14
N THR A 145 -2.46 4.96 15.48
CA THR A 145 -2.31 6.43 15.46
C THR A 145 -2.30 7.06 16.84
N SER A 146 -2.35 6.25 17.91
CA SER A 146 -2.31 6.73 19.30
C SER A 146 -0.99 7.48 19.58
N ALA A 147 -1.07 8.67 20.17
CA ALA A 147 0.07 9.54 20.37
C ALA A 147 1.07 9.05 21.44
N ASP A 148 0.63 8.15 22.30
CA ASP A 148 1.43 7.50 23.34
C ASP A 148 2.26 6.32 22.83
N ILE A 149 2.02 5.85 21.59
CA ILE A 149 2.79 4.78 20.97
C ILE A 149 3.95 5.37 20.16
N ASP A 150 5.16 4.90 20.45
CA ASP A 150 6.36 5.29 19.70
C ASP A 150 6.18 5.04 18.22
N ILE A 151 6.56 6.01 17.39
CA ILE A 151 6.40 5.95 15.93
C ILE A 151 7.08 4.72 15.31
N PHE A 152 8.13 4.20 15.95
CA PHE A 152 8.84 3.00 15.49
C PHE A 152 8.14 1.69 15.86
N ASP A 153 7.17 1.71 16.80
CA ASP A 153 6.47 0.53 17.29
C ASP A 153 5.03 0.41 16.75
N ARG A 154 4.52 1.45 16.08
CA ARG A 154 3.13 1.54 15.60
C ARG A 154 2.69 0.34 14.78
N GLU A 155 3.55 -0.19 13.91
CA GLU A 155 3.23 -1.35 13.07
C GLU A 155 3.14 -2.63 13.90
N ALA A 156 4.05 -2.86 14.84
CA ALA A 156 4.02 -4.03 15.71
C ALA A 156 2.77 -4.04 16.60
N VAL A 157 2.42 -2.88 17.19
CA VAL A 157 1.20 -2.72 17.99
C VAL A 157 -0.06 -2.94 17.14
N PHE A 158 -0.06 -2.47 15.90
CA PHE A 158 -1.19 -2.68 14.98
C PHE A 158 -1.46 -4.16 14.70
N ILE A 159 -0.42 -4.98 14.57
CA ILE A 159 -0.58 -6.43 14.37
C ILE A 159 -1.40 -7.04 15.50
N ASP A 160 -1.02 -6.76 16.75
CA ASP A 160 -1.63 -7.38 17.92
C ASP A 160 -3.04 -6.83 18.23
N THR A 161 -3.22 -5.51 18.07
CA THR A 161 -4.44 -4.83 18.51
C THR A 161 -5.51 -4.67 17.45
N VAL A 162 -5.14 -4.73 16.16
CA VAL A 162 -6.05 -4.49 15.05
C VAL A 162 -6.06 -5.64 14.05
N LEU A 163 -4.90 -6.02 13.51
CA LEU A 163 -4.83 -6.96 12.38
C LEU A 163 -5.21 -8.39 12.81
N GLU A 164 -4.70 -8.86 13.93
CA GLU A 164 -5.02 -10.20 14.43
C GLU A 164 -6.50 -10.34 14.84
N PRO A 165 -7.12 -9.40 15.58
CA PRO A 165 -8.57 -9.39 15.79
C PRO A 165 -9.38 -9.35 14.50
N LEU A 166 -9.00 -8.51 13.53
CA LEU A 166 -9.66 -8.42 12.23
C LEU A 166 -9.66 -9.77 11.50
N ARG A 167 -8.51 -10.43 11.44
CA ARG A 167 -8.37 -11.74 10.79
C ARG A 167 -9.14 -12.86 11.50
N LYS A 168 -9.26 -12.80 12.82
CA LYS A 168 -10.10 -13.75 13.60
C LYS A 168 -11.57 -13.54 13.28
N GLN A 169 -12.01 -12.28 13.17
CA GLN A 169 -13.40 -11.94 12.88
C GLN A 169 -13.78 -12.25 11.42
N PHE A 170 -12.87 -12.02 10.46
CA PHE A 170 -13.08 -12.26 9.03
C PHE A 170 -12.05 -13.23 8.44
N PRO A 171 -12.15 -14.54 8.75
CA PRO A 171 -11.09 -15.51 8.45
C PRO A 171 -10.88 -15.80 6.96
N ASN A 172 -11.82 -15.43 6.10
CA ASN A 172 -11.72 -15.59 4.65
C ASN A 172 -11.44 -14.26 3.92
N LEU A 173 -11.35 -13.13 4.65
CA LEU A 173 -11.02 -11.85 4.05
C LEU A 173 -9.58 -11.88 3.52
N LYS A 174 -9.40 -11.52 2.26
CA LYS A 174 -8.07 -11.39 1.66
C LYS A 174 -7.47 -10.07 2.11
N ILE A 175 -6.32 -10.12 2.77
CA ILE A 175 -5.64 -8.92 3.29
C ILE A 175 -4.27 -8.80 2.64
N VAL A 176 -3.92 -7.60 2.20
CA VAL A 176 -2.55 -7.21 1.87
C VAL A 176 -2.08 -6.22 2.93
N PHE A 177 -1.13 -6.63 3.74
CA PHE A 177 -0.45 -5.78 4.69
C PHE A 177 0.60 -4.97 3.93
N GLU A 178 0.32 -3.71 3.69
CA GLU A 178 1.10 -2.93 2.75
C GLU A 178 2.34 -2.31 3.37
N HIS A 179 3.40 -2.12 2.54
CA HIS A 179 4.66 -1.44 2.87
C HIS A 179 5.17 -1.81 4.27
N ILE A 180 5.20 -3.11 4.59
CA ILE A 180 5.64 -3.58 5.91
C ILE A 180 7.07 -3.14 6.20
N THR A 181 7.33 -2.79 7.47
CA THR A 181 8.60 -2.21 7.88
C THR A 181 9.32 -2.96 8.99
N THR A 182 8.65 -3.89 9.66
CA THR A 182 9.17 -4.58 10.83
C THR A 182 9.40 -6.07 10.59
N LYS A 183 10.34 -6.66 11.36
CA LYS A 183 10.50 -8.11 11.40
C LYS A 183 9.25 -8.82 11.92
N GLN A 184 8.49 -8.15 12.82
CA GLN A 184 7.24 -8.67 13.34
C GLN A 184 6.23 -8.87 12.20
N ALA A 185 6.06 -7.88 11.32
CA ALA A 185 5.18 -7.99 10.16
C ALA A 185 5.66 -9.06 9.16
N ALA A 186 6.97 -9.10 8.87
CA ALA A 186 7.54 -10.11 7.99
C ALA A 186 7.30 -11.54 8.51
N HIS A 187 7.56 -11.77 9.80
CA HIS A 187 7.31 -13.07 10.44
C HIS A 187 5.82 -13.39 10.52
N TYR A 188 4.98 -12.42 10.91
CA TYR A 188 3.53 -12.58 10.97
C TYR A 188 2.95 -13.04 9.63
N VAL A 189 3.33 -12.40 8.52
CA VAL A 189 2.85 -12.79 7.18
C VAL A 189 3.43 -14.13 6.74
N ARG A 190 4.72 -14.39 7.01
CA ARG A 190 5.36 -15.67 6.70
C ARG A 190 4.68 -16.83 7.40
N ASP A 191 4.39 -16.67 8.68
CA ASP A 191 3.93 -17.75 9.57
C ASP A 191 2.39 -17.86 9.65
N ALA A 192 1.68 -16.90 9.05
CA ALA A 192 0.22 -16.81 9.12
C ALA A 192 -0.46 -17.94 8.35
N MET A 193 -0.62 -19.08 8.99
CA MET A 193 -1.45 -20.19 8.55
C MET A 193 -2.75 -20.20 9.35
N THR A 194 -3.84 -19.67 8.80
CA THR A 194 -5.15 -19.70 9.47
C THR A 194 -6.05 -20.67 8.72
N GLY A 195 -6.46 -21.76 9.38
CA GLY A 195 -7.47 -22.70 8.88
C GLY A 195 -7.19 -23.30 7.49
N GLY A 196 -5.93 -23.43 7.10
CA GLY A 196 -5.55 -23.99 5.80
C GLY A 196 -5.73 -23.04 4.61
N LYS A 197 -6.17 -21.80 4.83
CA LYS A 197 -6.31 -20.77 3.78
C LYS A 197 -5.27 -19.65 3.96
N ASN A 198 -4.56 -19.38 2.89
CA ASN A 198 -3.64 -18.24 2.84
C ASN A 198 -4.43 -16.97 2.48
N THR A 199 -4.80 -16.18 3.49
CA THR A 199 -5.61 -14.98 3.31
C THR A 199 -4.84 -13.68 3.54
N ILE A 200 -3.51 -13.76 3.82
CA ILE A 200 -2.67 -12.58 4.03
C ILE A 200 -1.41 -12.64 3.16
N ALA A 201 -1.07 -11.49 2.60
CA ALA A 201 0.17 -11.21 1.89
C ALA A 201 0.67 -9.82 2.31
N ALA A 202 1.86 -9.40 1.85
CA ALA A 202 2.42 -8.10 2.15
C ALA A 202 3.14 -7.48 0.96
N THR A 203 3.08 -6.17 0.84
CA THR A 203 4.00 -5.41 -0.02
C THR A 203 5.23 -4.97 0.75
N ILE A 204 6.38 -4.99 0.09
CA ILE A 204 7.66 -4.46 0.59
C ILE A 204 8.13 -3.39 -0.38
N THR A 205 8.63 -2.28 0.16
CA THR A 205 9.07 -1.14 -0.64
C THR A 205 10.58 -1.14 -0.82
N PRO A 206 11.11 -0.56 -1.92
CA PRO A 206 12.55 -0.44 -2.13
C PRO A 206 13.27 0.31 -1.00
N GLN A 207 12.68 1.39 -0.49
CA GLN A 207 13.29 2.21 0.56
C GLN A 207 13.49 1.42 1.87
N HIS A 208 12.54 0.56 2.25
CA HIS A 208 12.66 -0.26 3.46
C HIS A 208 13.62 -1.45 3.29
N LEU A 209 13.95 -1.84 2.06
CA LEU A 209 15.01 -2.82 1.77
C LEU A 209 16.39 -2.19 1.78
N LEU A 210 16.52 -0.94 1.30
CA LEU A 210 17.81 -0.29 1.04
C LEU A 210 18.31 0.53 2.23
N MET A 211 17.42 1.05 3.08
CA MET A 211 17.75 1.98 4.16
C MET A 211 17.19 1.51 5.50
N ASN A 212 17.91 1.84 6.58
CA ASN A 212 17.40 1.77 7.94
C ASN A 212 17.19 3.19 8.51
N ARG A 213 16.65 3.29 9.73
CA ARG A 213 16.29 4.58 10.35
C ARG A 213 17.46 5.56 10.51
N ASN A 214 18.73 5.10 10.52
CA ASN A 214 19.87 5.98 10.59
C ASN A 214 19.92 6.93 9.38
N ALA A 215 19.39 6.53 8.24
CA ALA A 215 19.34 7.37 7.05
C ALA A 215 18.54 8.67 7.25
N ILE A 216 17.58 8.68 8.19
CA ILE A 216 16.80 9.88 8.53
C ILE A 216 17.66 10.94 9.23
N PHE A 217 18.72 10.51 9.94
CA PHE A 217 19.50 11.36 10.84
C PHE A 217 20.97 11.51 10.46
N ALA A 218 21.44 10.85 9.40
CA ALA A 218 22.83 10.85 9.00
C ALA A 218 23.32 12.26 8.58
N GLY A 219 24.17 12.85 9.38
CA GLY A 219 24.70 14.21 9.16
C GLY A 219 23.68 15.34 9.40
N GLY A 220 22.63 15.08 10.17
CA GLY A 220 21.51 15.96 10.46
C GLY A 220 20.18 15.36 10.04
N ILE A 221 19.08 16.11 10.15
CA ILE A 221 17.75 15.65 9.73
C ILE A 221 17.70 15.61 8.21
N ARG A 222 17.21 14.46 7.67
CA ARG A 222 17.06 14.21 6.23
C ARG A 222 15.58 14.06 5.89
N PRO A 223 14.83 15.14 5.67
CA PRO A 223 13.38 15.09 5.43
C PRO A 223 12.98 14.27 4.20
N HIS A 224 13.84 14.20 3.19
CA HIS A 224 13.58 13.34 2.02
C HIS A 224 13.59 11.83 2.33
N ASN A 225 14.23 11.41 3.42
CA ASN A 225 14.22 10.02 3.89
C ASN A 225 13.09 9.74 4.91
N TYR A 226 12.27 10.74 5.20
CA TYR A 226 11.10 10.58 6.06
C TYR A 226 9.87 10.22 5.22
N CYS A 227 9.23 9.10 5.54
CA CYS A 227 7.95 8.66 4.99
C CYS A 227 7.18 7.89 6.07
N LEU A 228 5.89 7.72 5.91
CA LEU A 228 5.06 6.87 6.77
C LEU A 228 4.61 5.64 5.98
N PRO A 229 4.89 4.43 6.51
CA PRO A 229 5.61 4.11 7.77
C PRO A 229 7.09 4.47 7.72
N VAL A 230 7.65 4.90 8.86
CA VAL A 230 9.05 5.30 8.94
C VAL A 230 10.01 4.12 8.82
N LEU A 231 11.23 4.40 8.35
CA LEU A 231 12.34 3.45 8.36
C LEU A 231 12.59 2.93 9.79
N LYS A 232 12.90 1.66 9.92
CA LYS A 232 13.09 0.98 11.20
C LYS A 232 14.58 0.66 11.47
N ARG A 233 14.87 -0.07 12.54
CA ARG A 233 16.23 -0.55 12.88
C ARG A 233 16.76 -1.50 11.82
N GLU A 234 18.09 -1.71 11.81
CA GLU A 234 18.74 -2.62 10.85
C GLU A 234 18.21 -4.04 10.92
N GLU A 235 17.91 -4.56 12.10
CA GLU A 235 17.34 -5.91 12.27
C GLU A 235 16.01 -6.10 11.52
N HIS A 236 15.20 -5.04 11.40
CA HIS A 236 13.95 -5.07 10.64
C HIS A 236 14.23 -5.07 9.14
N ARG A 237 15.16 -4.22 8.67
CA ARG A 237 15.57 -4.18 7.27
C ARG A 237 16.10 -5.55 6.80
N VAL A 238 16.91 -6.20 7.62
CA VAL A 238 17.45 -7.54 7.31
C VAL A 238 16.31 -8.55 7.17
N ALA A 239 15.34 -8.56 8.10
CA ALA A 239 14.19 -9.46 8.02
C ALA A 239 13.30 -9.22 6.78
N LEU A 240 13.15 -7.94 6.36
CA LEU A 240 12.44 -7.60 5.12
C LEU A 240 13.20 -8.10 3.89
N LEU A 241 14.53 -7.95 3.88
CA LEU A 241 15.36 -8.44 2.78
C LEU A 241 15.26 -9.97 2.65
N GLU A 242 15.33 -10.69 3.77
CA GLU A 242 15.12 -12.13 3.82
C GLU A 242 13.74 -12.52 3.27
N ALA A 243 12.68 -11.81 3.69
CA ALA A 243 11.32 -12.06 3.21
C ALA A 243 11.21 -11.82 1.69
N ALA A 244 11.75 -10.70 1.19
CA ALA A 244 11.70 -10.33 -0.23
C ALA A 244 12.46 -11.30 -1.14
N THR A 245 13.54 -11.92 -0.64
CA THR A 245 14.38 -12.84 -1.40
C THR A 245 14.09 -14.32 -1.14
N SER A 246 13.09 -14.61 -0.27
CA SER A 246 12.74 -15.98 0.14
C SER A 246 12.09 -16.84 -0.95
N GLY A 247 11.59 -16.24 -2.02
CA GLY A 247 10.74 -16.92 -3.00
C GLY A 247 9.31 -17.18 -2.49
N ASN A 248 8.94 -16.70 -1.29
CA ASN A 248 7.60 -16.84 -0.77
C ASN A 248 6.66 -15.86 -1.47
N SER A 249 5.67 -16.39 -2.21
CA SER A 249 4.71 -15.61 -3.00
C SER A 249 3.78 -14.69 -2.19
N ARG A 250 3.86 -14.71 -0.88
CA ARG A 250 3.15 -13.76 -0.01
C ARG A 250 3.80 -12.38 0.05
N PHE A 251 5.07 -12.26 -0.36
CA PHE A 251 5.81 -11.01 -0.39
C PHE A 251 6.02 -10.56 -1.82
N PHE A 252 5.64 -9.34 -2.11
CA PHE A 252 5.79 -8.75 -3.43
C PHE A 252 6.04 -7.24 -3.38
N LEU A 253 6.44 -6.68 -4.50
CA LEU A 253 6.82 -5.28 -4.62
C LEU A 253 5.59 -4.37 -4.56
N GLY A 254 5.65 -3.36 -3.69
CA GLY A 254 4.84 -2.16 -3.80
C GLY A 254 5.77 -0.98 -3.57
N THR A 255 5.95 -0.12 -4.56
CA THR A 255 6.98 0.92 -4.44
C THR A 255 6.67 1.96 -3.39
N ASP A 256 5.39 2.19 -3.13
CA ASP A 256 4.91 3.35 -2.38
C ASP A 256 5.53 4.65 -2.91
N SER A 257 5.74 4.71 -4.23
CA SER A 257 6.12 5.97 -4.86
C SER A 257 5.00 6.98 -4.62
N ALA A 258 5.32 8.00 -3.84
CA ALA A 258 4.36 8.99 -3.36
C ALA A 258 4.95 10.39 -3.49
N PRO A 259 4.99 10.94 -4.72
CA PRO A 259 5.67 12.20 -5.00
C PRO A 259 5.04 13.37 -4.25
N HIS A 260 5.91 14.22 -3.70
CA HIS A 260 5.60 15.47 -3.03
C HIS A 260 6.46 16.59 -3.60
N ALA A 261 5.91 17.80 -3.68
CA ALA A 261 6.72 18.97 -3.98
C ALA A 261 7.83 19.17 -2.95
N LYS A 262 9.00 19.62 -3.37
CA LYS A 262 10.18 19.80 -2.52
C LYS A 262 9.85 20.60 -1.24
N GLY A 263 9.17 21.73 -1.38
CA GLY A 263 8.80 22.58 -0.25
C GLY A 263 7.89 21.88 0.78
N ALA A 264 6.98 21.01 0.32
CA ALA A 264 6.13 20.21 1.22
C ALA A 264 6.89 19.08 1.92
N LYS A 265 8.05 18.66 1.36
CA LYS A 265 8.89 17.61 1.93
C LYS A 265 9.89 18.17 2.95
N GLU A 266 10.27 19.44 2.81
CA GLU A 266 11.26 20.13 3.64
C GLU A 266 10.64 21.07 4.69
N ALA A 267 9.29 21.16 4.75
CA ALA A 267 8.55 21.98 5.70
C ALA A 267 8.51 21.39 7.12
#